data_d857497a84b2bb3b26bdaabad2738a9f
#
_entry.id   d857497a84b2bb3b26bdaabad2738a9f
#
_cell.length_a   1.000
_cell.length_b   1.000
_cell.length_c   1.000
_cell.angle_alpha   90.00
_cell.angle_beta   90.00
_cell.angle_gamma   90.00
#
_symmetry.space_group_name_H-M   'P 1'
#
loop_
_entity.id
_entity.type
_entity.pdbx_description
1 polymer ?
#
loop_
_entity_poly.entity_id
_entity_poly.type
_entity_poly.pdbx_seq_one_letter_code
_entity_poly.pdbx_strand_id
1 'polypeptide(L)'
;VNLVIKTGNEILEKARAAYRQNRDELLRILDCRWDIKTKEFIDYWFAKETQIELLALIREIENILKPELREFFELVFSAVIITKSGGVSLALDLAHTRPHKARFIVSKSGEIIIDEQKDGRPAFITKILRSAFDEFDKRFRNNLDGLIISSPKTASARALFGNAESLPLSDDSVDLIITSPPYASNAIDYMRAHKFSLVWMGFPIDDLGAKRKLYIGAEATTSIEFEKMPSFTQSVLDELTQTDRKKSIVVYRYYSEMTRVLKEMYRVLKPGKAAVVVVGNSVIRGIDMETQNCLADIGRNMGFVVPKIGIRNLDRNKRMLPAGSKVDKNSQIQQRMHQEFVIGFYKPE
;
A
#
# COMPACT_ATOMS: atom_id res chain seq x y z
N VAL A 1 26.04 -3.07 -8.21
CA VAL A 1 25.31 -4.05 -9.00
C VAL A 1 25.90 -5.45 -8.79
N ASN A 2 27.21 -5.70 -9.03
CA ASN A 2 27.81 -7.04 -8.91
C ASN A 2 27.61 -7.70 -7.53
N LEU A 3 27.72 -6.92 -6.43
CA LEU A 3 27.45 -7.43 -5.09
C LEU A 3 25.98 -7.87 -4.94
N VAL A 4 25.03 -7.09 -5.48
CA VAL A 4 23.60 -7.42 -5.44
C VAL A 4 23.33 -8.73 -6.21
N ILE A 5 23.95 -8.90 -7.39
CA ILE A 5 23.81 -10.14 -8.20
C ILE A 5 24.34 -11.34 -7.40
N LYS A 6 25.54 -11.23 -6.87
CA LYS A 6 26.17 -12.29 -6.07
C LYS A 6 25.30 -12.68 -4.88
N THR A 7 24.90 -11.69 -4.06
CA THR A 7 24.08 -11.94 -2.86
C THR A 7 22.71 -12.54 -3.21
N GLY A 8 22.04 -12.09 -4.27
CA GLY A 8 20.75 -12.64 -4.67
C GLY A 8 20.82 -14.10 -5.11
N ASN A 9 21.88 -14.48 -5.82
CA ASN A 9 22.12 -15.87 -6.19
C ASN A 9 22.45 -16.73 -4.95
N GLU A 10 23.27 -16.23 -4.03
CA GLU A 10 23.61 -16.91 -2.77
C GLU A 10 22.37 -17.15 -1.89
N ILE A 11 21.47 -16.15 -1.77
CA ILE A 11 20.19 -16.31 -1.06
C ILE A 11 19.39 -17.46 -1.64
N LEU A 12 19.20 -17.50 -2.97
CA LEU A 12 18.44 -18.55 -3.63
C LEU A 12 19.05 -19.92 -3.47
N GLU A 13 20.36 -20.03 -3.64
CA GLU A 13 21.09 -21.29 -3.49
C GLU A 13 20.97 -21.85 -2.07
N LYS A 14 21.29 -21.03 -1.06
CA LYS A 14 21.23 -21.42 0.36
C LYS A 14 19.80 -21.72 0.81
N ALA A 15 18.81 -20.90 0.42
CA ALA A 15 17.44 -21.13 0.79
C ALA A 15 16.90 -22.43 0.17
N ARG A 16 17.22 -22.73 -1.09
CA ARG A 16 16.86 -24.00 -1.74
C ARG A 16 17.59 -25.19 -1.10
N ALA A 17 18.84 -25.02 -0.70
CA ALA A 17 19.60 -26.06 0.01
C ALA A 17 18.98 -26.34 1.40
N ALA A 18 18.66 -25.30 2.18
CA ALA A 18 18.00 -25.41 3.47
C ALA A 18 16.63 -26.09 3.35
N TYR A 19 15.84 -25.75 2.34
CA TYR A 19 14.56 -26.40 2.07
C TYR A 19 14.67 -27.89 1.82
N ARG A 20 15.73 -28.33 1.11
CA ARG A 20 15.95 -29.75 0.77
C ARG A 20 16.57 -30.55 1.91
N GLN A 21 17.53 -29.96 2.63
CA GLN A 21 18.39 -30.66 3.59
C GLN A 21 17.94 -30.49 5.05
N ASN A 22 17.36 -29.32 5.38
CA ASN A 22 17.04 -28.93 6.76
C ASN A 22 15.55 -28.69 6.97
N ARG A 23 14.71 -29.44 6.24
CA ARG A 23 13.26 -29.27 6.26
C ARG A 23 12.66 -29.37 7.65
N ASP A 24 13.09 -30.33 8.47
CA ASP A 24 12.58 -30.55 9.83
C ASP A 24 12.96 -29.38 10.77
N GLU A 25 14.13 -28.77 10.56
CA GLU A 25 14.53 -27.58 11.28
C GLU A 25 13.63 -26.38 10.91
N LEU A 26 13.38 -26.16 9.61
CA LEU A 26 12.48 -25.12 9.14
C LEU A 26 11.06 -25.30 9.69
N LEU A 27 10.55 -26.51 9.76
CA LEU A 27 9.25 -26.82 10.35
C LEU A 27 9.19 -26.46 11.84
N ARG A 28 10.23 -26.83 12.61
CA ARG A 28 10.33 -26.47 14.04
C ARG A 28 10.36 -24.95 14.24
N ILE A 29 11.10 -24.22 13.39
CA ILE A 29 11.15 -22.76 13.45
C ILE A 29 9.79 -22.16 13.10
N LEU A 30 9.09 -22.67 12.10
CA LEU A 30 7.73 -22.22 11.75
C LEU A 30 6.75 -22.30 12.91
N ASP A 31 6.92 -23.27 13.80
CA ASP A 31 6.01 -23.49 14.91
C ASP A 31 6.30 -22.58 16.13
N CYS A 32 7.52 -22.03 16.24
CA CYS A 32 7.92 -21.23 17.41
C CYS A 32 8.32 -19.76 17.09
N ARG A 33 8.38 -19.36 15.80
CA ARG A 33 8.89 -18.04 15.40
C ARG A 33 7.96 -16.89 15.76
N TRP A 34 6.65 -17.12 15.75
CA TRP A 34 5.64 -16.07 15.89
C TRP A 34 4.75 -16.28 17.10
N ASP A 35 4.10 -15.22 17.56
CA ASP A 35 2.99 -15.31 18.47
C ASP A 35 1.81 -16.08 17.86
N ILE A 36 0.90 -16.54 18.69
CA ILE A 36 -0.23 -17.39 18.29
C ILE A 36 -1.07 -16.74 17.18
N LYS A 37 -1.42 -15.46 17.30
CA LYS A 37 -2.29 -14.78 16.32
C LYS A 37 -1.60 -14.57 15.00
N THR A 38 -0.30 -14.22 15.03
CA THR A 38 0.50 -14.08 13.81
C THR A 38 0.67 -15.41 13.12
N LYS A 39 0.88 -16.49 13.88
CA LYS A 39 0.95 -17.85 13.35
C LYS A 39 -0.38 -18.28 12.70
N GLU A 40 -1.52 -18.06 13.37
CA GLU A 40 -2.86 -18.32 12.82
C GLU A 40 -3.09 -17.57 11.51
N PHE A 41 -2.67 -16.31 11.43
CA PHE A 41 -2.74 -15.53 10.20
C PHE A 41 -1.91 -16.14 9.08
N ILE A 42 -0.68 -16.57 9.36
CA ILE A 42 0.21 -17.21 8.39
C ILE A 42 -0.39 -18.54 7.92
N ASP A 43 -0.86 -19.38 8.83
CA ASP A 43 -1.46 -20.68 8.51
C ASP A 43 -2.73 -20.55 7.66
N TYR A 44 -3.51 -19.51 7.91
CA TYR A 44 -4.73 -19.26 7.13
C TYR A 44 -4.44 -18.80 5.70
N TRP A 45 -3.37 -18.00 5.49
CA TRP A 45 -3.11 -17.34 4.22
C TRP A 45 -2.01 -17.98 3.37
N PHE A 46 -1.25 -18.92 3.89
CA PHE A 46 -0.14 -19.54 3.17
C PHE A 46 -0.19 -21.06 3.31
N ALA A 47 -0.05 -21.77 2.18
CA ALA A 47 0.10 -23.21 2.19
C ALA A 47 1.41 -23.62 2.91
N LYS A 48 1.44 -24.79 3.56
CA LYS A 48 2.59 -25.22 4.37
C LYS A 48 3.90 -25.22 3.58
N GLU A 49 3.87 -25.68 2.34
CA GLU A 49 5.05 -25.66 1.46
C GLU A 49 5.54 -24.23 1.20
N THR A 50 4.61 -23.32 0.90
CA THR A 50 4.95 -21.90 0.72
C THR A 50 5.52 -21.29 1.99
N GLN A 51 5.03 -21.68 3.17
CA GLN A 51 5.57 -21.21 4.45
C GLN A 51 7.03 -21.61 4.61
N ILE A 52 7.39 -22.86 4.26
CA ILE A 52 8.75 -23.37 4.38
C ILE A 52 9.68 -22.63 3.38
N GLU A 53 9.24 -22.44 2.13
CA GLU A 53 10.01 -21.69 1.12
C GLU A 53 10.23 -20.23 1.55
N LEU A 54 9.19 -19.55 2.05
CA LEU A 54 9.29 -18.15 2.52
C LEU A 54 10.20 -18.05 3.76
N LEU A 55 10.11 -18.99 4.69
CA LEU A 55 10.99 -19.01 5.86
C LEU A 55 12.45 -19.20 5.45
N ALA A 56 12.73 -20.12 4.53
CA ALA A 56 14.09 -20.33 4.03
C ALA A 56 14.65 -19.05 3.38
N LEU A 57 13.86 -18.33 2.59
CA LEU A 57 14.27 -17.07 1.96
C LEU A 57 14.52 -15.96 2.98
N ILE A 58 13.56 -15.74 3.90
CA ILE A 58 13.68 -14.61 4.83
C ILE A 58 14.85 -14.78 5.81
N ARG A 59 15.17 -16.01 6.25
CA ARG A 59 16.32 -16.29 7.08
C ARG A 59 17.65 -15.90 6.40
N GLU A 60 17.81 -16.21 5.12
CA GLU A 60 19.00 -15.80 4.37
C GLU A 60 19.09 -14.28 4.21
N ILE A 61 17.94 -13.59 4.05
CA ILE A 61 17.90 -12.13 3.97
C ILE A 61 18.26 -11.50 5.33
N GLU A 62 17.74 -12.03 6.43
CA GLU A 62 18.05 -11.57 7.80
C GLU A 62 19.54 -11.68 8.15
N ASN A 63 20.25 -12.65 7.57
CA ASN A 63 21.68 -12.84 7.75
C ASN A 63 22.56 -11.81 7.00
N ILE A 64 21.97 -10.94 6.18
CA ILE A 64 22.72 -9.89 5.47
C ILE A 64 23.10 -8.79 6.45
N LEU A 65 24.41 -8.59 6.66
CA LEU A 65 24.93 -7.60 7.60
C LEU A 65 24.82 -6.16 7.10
N LYS A 66 24.90 -5.94 5.78
CA LYS A 66 24.84 -4.61 5.17
C LYS A 66 23.39 -4.13 5.06
N PRO A 67 22.97 -3.08 5.80
CA PRO A 67 21.58 -2.68 5.88
C PRO A 67 20.93 -2.39 4.51
N GLU A 68 21.58 -1.59 3.65
CA GLU A 68 21.02 -1.19 2.36
C GLU A 68 20.82 -2.39 1.42
N LEU A 69 21.68 -3.40 1.56
CA LEU A 69 21.57 -4.63 0.77
C LEU A 69 20.44 -5.51 1.31
N ARG A 70 20.30 -5.60 2.63
CA ARG A 70 19.18 -6.30 3.28
C ARG A 70 17.85 -5.68 2.93
N GLU A 71 17.71 -4.36 3.04
CA GLU A 71 16.48 -3.63 2.67
C GLU A 71 16.09 -3.85 1.21
N PHE A 72 17.06 -3.90 0.30
CA PHE A 72 16.78 -4.25 -1.10
C PHE A 72 16.16 -5.64 -1.23
N PHE A 73 16.69 -6.66 -0.54
CA PHE A 73 16.14 -8.02 -0.62
C PHE A 73 14.85 -8.18 0.19
N GLU A 74 14.64 -7.44 1.25
CA GLU A 74 13.33 -7.36 1.94
C GLU A 74 12.26 -6.80 1.02
N LEU A 75 12.58 -5.79 0.19
CA LEU A 75 11.68 -5.26 -0.82
C LEU A 75 11.38 -6.30 -1.91
N VAL A 76 12.39 -7.03 -2.41
CA VAL A 76 12.23 -8.15 -3.34
C VAL A 76 11.32 -9.21 -2.74
N PHE A 77 11.56 -9.61 -1.50
CA PHE A 77 10.75 -10.59 -0.76
C PHE A 77 9.30 -10.13 -0.62
N SER A 78 9.07 -8.88 -0.23
CA SER A 78 7.71 -8.33 -0.14
C SER A 78 6.97 -8.41 -1.46
N ALA A 79 7.66 -8.14 -2.59
CA ALA A 79 7.08 -8.20 -3.92
C ALA A 79 6.72 -9.62 -4.40
N VAL A 80 7.26 -10.67 -3.77
CA VAL A 80 6.84 -12.07 -3.99
C VAL A 80 5.41 -12.31 -3.50
N ILE A 81 5.04 -11.66 -2.40
CA ILE A 81 3.77 -11.84 -1.71
C ILE A 81 2.73 -10.82 -2.19
N ILE A 82 3.13 -9.53 -2.24
CA ILE A 82 2.22 -8.41 -2.55
C ILE A 82 2.13 -8.21 -4.05
N THR A 83 1.14 -8.85 -4.66
CA THR A 83 0.80 -8.71 -6.08
C THR A 83 -0.69 -8.58 -6.26
N LYS A 84 -1.16 -8.12 -7.42
CA LYS A 84 -2.59 -8.05 -7.73
C LYS A 84 -3.29 -9.40 -7.59
N SER A 85 -2.61 -10.50 -7.92
CA SER A 85 -3.14 -11.86 -7.85
C SER A 85 -2.82 -12.58 -6.51
N GLY A 86 -2.48 -11.84 -5.46
CA GLY A 86 -2.14 -12.42 -4.16
C GLY A 86 -0.79 -13.16 -4.10
N GLY A 87 0.05 -13.05 -5.12
CA GLY A 87 1.38 -13.67 -5.16
C GLY A 87 1.37 -15.15 -4.83
N VAL A 88 2.27 -15.53 -3.93
CA VAL A 88 2.40 -16.91 -3.43
C VAL A 88 1.45 -17.23 -2.27
N SER A 89 0.63 -16.28 -1.81
CA SER A 89 -0.37 -16.54 -0.77
C SER A 89 -1.61 -17.25 -1.33
N LEU A 90 -2.49 -17.71 -0.46
CA LEU A 90 -3.78 -18.31 -0.81
C LEU A 90 -4.86 -17.27 -1.17
N ALA A 91 -4.53 -15.97 -1.12
CA ALA A 91 -5.45 -14.90 -1.52
C ALA A 91 -5.60 -14.83 -3.03
N LEU A 92 -6.82 -14.54 -3.51
CA LEU A 92 -7.10 -14.30 -4.94
C LEU A 92 -6.56 -12.95 -5.40
N ASP A 93 -6.68 -11.94 -4.56
CA ASP A 93 -6.12 -10.61 -4.79
C ASP A 93 -5.73 -9.96 -3.45
N LEU A 94 -4.81 -9.00 -3.48
CA LEU A 94 -4.39 -8.20 -2.32
C LEU A 94 -4.53 -6.68 -2.60
N ALA A 95 -5.09 -6.30 -3.75
CA ALA A 95 -4.89 -4.94 -4.22
C ALA A 95 -5.80 -3.90 -3.56
N HIS A 96 -7.12 -4.10 -3.45
CA HIS A 96 -8.04 -2.99 -3.17
C HIS A 96 -9.25 -3.31 -2.29
N THR A 97 -9.54 -4.59 -2.09
CA THR A 97 -10.66 -5.06 -1.31
C THR A 97 -10.19 -5.84 -0.10
N ARG A 98 -11.12 -6.34 0.72
CA ARG A 98 -10.73 -7.35 1.71
C ARG A 98 -10.14 -8.54 0.96
N PRO A 99 -8.96 -9.06 1.38
CA PRO A 99 -8.40 -10.25 0.79
C PRO A 99 -9.42 -11.40 0.83
N HIS A 100 -9.59 -12.08 -0.30
CA HIS A 100 -10.44 -13.26 -0.39
C HIS A 100 -9.55 -14.48 -0.58
N LYS A 101 -9.72 -15.49 0.25
CA LYS A 101 -9.04 -16.77 0.09
C LYS A 101 -9.60 -17.49 -1.13
N ALA A 102 -8.73 -18.03 -1.97
CA ALA A 102 -9.14 -18.87 -3.10
C ALA A 102 -9.72 -20.18 -2.57
N ARG A 103 -10.83 -20.63 -3.17
CA ARG A 103 -11.51 -21.87 -2.77
C ARG A 103 -11.00 -23.09 -3.52
N PHE A 104 -10.40 -22.90 -4.67
CA PHE A 104 -9.78 -23.95 -5.46
C PHE A 104 -8.37 -23.52 -5.86
N ILE A 105 -7.39 -24.27 -5.39
CA ILE A 105 -5.98 -23.96 -5.60
C ILE A 105 -5.27 -25.22 -6.03
N VAL A 106 -4.52 -25.10 -7.12
CA VAL A 106 -3.66 -26.16 -7.64
C VAL A 106 -2.20 -25.74 -7.64
N SER A 107 -1.30 -26.70 -7.53
CA SER A 107 0.12 -26.48 -7.76
C SER A 107 0.39 -26.24 -9.25
N LYS A 108 1.62 -25.81 -9.58
CA LYS A 108 2.06 -25.68 -10.97
C LYS A 108 2.06 -27.03 -11.73
N SER A 109 2.20 -28.14 -11.02
CA SER A 109 2.10 -29.52 -11.54
C SER A 109 0.67 -30.02 -11.69
N GLY A 110 -0.35 -29.23 -11.27
CA GLY A 110 -1.76 -29.62 -11.33
C GLY A 110 -2.28 -30.38 -10.08
N GLU A 111 -1.44 -30.57 -9.06
CA GLU A 111 -1.86 -31.16 -7.79
C GLU A 111 -2.82 -30.24 -7.04
N ILE A 112 -3.93 -30.79 -6.53
CA ILE A 112 -4.92 -30.04 -5.77
C ILE A 112 -4.37 -29.76 -4.37
N ILE A 113 -4.22 -28.48 -4.02
CA ILE A 113 -3.76 -28.01 -2.72
C ILE A 113 -4.96 -27.68 -1.82
N ILE A 114 -5.98 -27.04 -2.36
CA ILE A 114 -7.23 -26.70 -1.67
C ILE A 114 -8.40 -26.97 -2.60
N ASP A 115 -9.40 -27.67 -2.08
CA ASP A 115 -10.71 -27.85 -2.68
C ASP A 115 -11.79 -27.57 -1.62
N GLU A 116 -12.15 -26.30 -1.48
CA GLU A 116 -13.24 -25.83 -0.61
C GLU A 116 -14.48 -25.46 -1.45
N GLN A 117 -14.75 -26.18 -2.53
CA GLN A 117 -15.93 -25.96 -3.35
C GLN A 117 -17.19 -26.39 -2.59
N LYS A 118 -18.18 -25.51 -2.51
CA LYS A 118 -19.49 -25.82 -1.94
C LYS A 118 -20.43 -26.28 -3.05
N ASP A 119 -21.06 -27.45 -2.85
CA ASP A 119 -22.26 -27.93 -3.55
C ASP A 119 -22.24 -27.81 -5.07
N GLY A 120 -21.33 -28.51 -5.74
CA GLY A 120 -21.41 -28.75 -7.20
C GLY A 120 -21.26 -27.50 -8.09
N ARG A 121 -21.01 -26.34 -7.53
CA ARG A 121 -20.72 -25.14 -8.32
C ARG A 121 -19.22 -25.09 -8.62
N PRO A 122 -18.82 -25.09 -9.90
CA PRO A 122 -17.42 -24.96 -10.26
C PRO A 122 -16.86 -23.69 -9.64
N ALA A 123 -15.64 -23.75 -9.09
CA ALA A 123 -14.93 -22.57 -8.63
C ALA A 123 -14.77 -21.61 -9.81
N PHE A 124 -15.35 -20.43 -9.70
CA PHE A 124 -15.29 -19.42 -10.76
C PHE A 124 -13.83 -19.03 -11.11
N ILE A 125 -12.90 -19.24 -10.17
CA ILE A 125 -11.50 -18.88 -10.34
C ILE A 125 -10.62 -19.95 -9.69
N THR A 126 -9.85 -20.65 -10.50
CA THR A 126 -8.76 -21.53 -10.05
C THR A 126 -7.51 -20.67 -9.84
N LYS A 127 -6.91 -20.77 -8.66
CA LYS A 127 -5.60 -20.17 -8.40
C LYS A 127 -4.51 -21.20 -8.60
N ILE A 128 -3.51 -20.87 -9.42
CA ILE A 128 -2.28 -21.66 -9.54
C ILE A 128 -1.28 -21.11 -8.51
N LEU A 129 -0.92 -21.94 -7.53
CA LEU A 129 0.08 -21.57 -6.53
C LEU A 129 1.48 -21.66 -7.14
N ARG A 130 2.28 -20.64 -6.92
CA ARG A 130 3.64 -20.53 -7.44
C ARG A 130 4.64 -20.78 -6.34
N SER A 131 5.83 -21.33 -6.68
CA SER A 131 6.94 -21.43 -5.74
C SER A 131 7.44 -20.04 -5.34
N ALA A 132 7.71 -19.84 -4.06
CA ALA A 132 8.28 -18.59 -3.56
C ALA A 132 9.71 -18.39 -4.08
N PHE A 133 10.47 -19.45 -4.31
CA PHE A 133 11.81 -19.36 -4.91
C PHE A 133 11.77 -18.83 -6.35
N ASP A 134 10.85 -19.33 -7.18
CA ASP A 134 10.72 -18.91 -8.58
C ASP A 134 10.23 -17.45 -8.68
N GLU A 135 9.27 -17.07 -7.84
CA GLU A 135 8.80 -15.68 -7.80
C GLU A 135 9.86 -14.73 -7.23
N PHE A 136 10.68 -15.18 -6.27
CA PHE A 136 11.79 -14.38 -5.73
C PHE A 136 12.85 -14.14 -6.81
N ASP A 137 13.29 -15.17 -7.53
CA ASP A 137 14.25 -15.02 -8.63
C ASP A 137 13.73 -14.05 -9.70
N LYS A 138 12.46 -14.20 -10.10
CA LYS A 138 11.82 -13.29 -11.05
C LYS A 138 11.78 -11.86 -10.56
N ARG A 139 11.39 -11.60 -9.30
CA ARG A 139 11.32 -10.25 -8.72
C ARG A 139 12.70 -9.64 -8.53
N PHE A 140 13.64 -10.45 -8.10
CA PHE A 140 15.04 -10.06 -7.98
C PHE A 140 15.60 -9.56 -9.31
N ARG A 141 15.44 -10.32 -10.42
CA ARG A 141 15.90 -9.91 -11.75
C ARG A 141 15.21 -8.64 -12.23
N ASN A 142 13.90 -8.53 -12.07
CA ASN A 142 13.17 -7.33 -12.46
C ASN A 142 13.66 -6.07 -11.69
N ASN A 143 13.95 -6.20 -10.40
CA ASN A 143 14.46 -5.07 -9.61
C ASN A 143 15.92 -4.74 -9.97
N LEU A 144 16.70 -5.76 -10.33
CA LEU A 144 18.09 -5.59 -10.79
C LEU A 144 18.15 -4.78 -12.10
N ASP A 145 17.25 -5.08 -13.05
CA ASP A 145 17.15 -4.31 -14.31
C ASP A 145 16.91 -2.83 -14.05
N GLY A 146 16.08 -2.51 -13.05
CA GLY A 146 15.86 -1.13 -12.60
C GLY A 146 17.11 -0.44 -12.03
N LEU A 147 18.00 -1.18 -11.34
CA LEU A 147 19.26 -0.65 -10.82
C LEU A 147 20.28 -0.38 -11.94
N ILE A 148 20.30 -1.20 -13.00
CA ILE A 148 21.23 -1.08 -14.11
C ILE A 148 20.92 0.16 -14.97
N ILE A 149 19.63 0.52 -15.10
CA ILE A 149 19.17 1.67 -15.89
C ILE A 149 19.48 2.99 -15.18
N SER A 150 19.73 2.99 -13.87
CA SER A 150 20.02 4.19 -13.09
C SER A 150 21.33 4.82 -13.53
N SER A 151 21.27 6.02 -14.11
CA SER A 151 22.47 6.76 -14.57
C SER A 151 23.29 7.24 -13.37
N PRO A 152 24.63 7.12 -13.38
CA PRO A 152 25.50 7.66 -12.32
C PRO A 152 25.46 9.18 -12.17
N LYS A 153 24.76 9.90 -13.06
CA LYS A 153 24.58 11.36 -13.03
C LYS A 153 23.30 11.82 -12.32
N THR A 154 22.52 10.90 -11.74
CA THR A 154 21.32 11.26 -10.97
C THR A 154 21.70 11.84 -9.60
N ALA A 155 20.90 12.79 -9.12
CA ALA A 155 21.03 13.32 -7.77
C ALA A 155 20.86 12.22 -6.72
N SER A 156 21.53 12.37 -5.56
CA SER A 156 21.39 11.44 -4.44
C SER A 156 19.94 11.42 -3.96
N ALA A 157 19.36 10.22 -3.89
CA ALA A 157 18.02 10.01 -3.33
C ALA A 157 18.13 9.39 -1.93
N ARG A 158 17.24 9.80 -1.03
CA ARG A 158 17.11 9.22 0.31
C ARG A 158 15.64 8.87 0.57
N ALA A 159 15.39 7.68 1.11
CA ALA A 159 14.11 7.32 1.69
C ALA A 159 14.20 7.53 3.21
N LEU A 160 13.30 8.33 3.75
CA LEU A 160 13.22 8.60 5.18
C LEU A 160 11.88 8.12 5.71
N PHE A 161 11.90 7.46 6.87
CA PHE A 161 10.69 7.19 7.62
C PHE A 161 10.25 8.47 8.32
N GLY A 162 8.95 8.83 8.20
CA GLY A 162 8.42 10.03 8.82
C GLY A 162 6.90 10.08 8.80
N ASN A 163 6.36 10.98 9.64
CA ASN A 163 4.95 11.35 9.61
C ASN A 163 4.77 12.61 8.75
N ALA A 164 3.88 12.57 7.77
CA ALA A 164 3.61 13.72 6.91
C ALA A 164 2.99 14.92 7.66
N GLU A 165 2.41 14.69 8.84
CA GLU A 165 1.90 15.75 9.74
C GLU A 165 3.03 16.39 10.59
N SER A 166 4.27 15.86 10.53
CA SER A 166 5.45 16.37 11.24
C SER A 166 6.71 15.91 10.51
N LEU A 167 7.11 16.64 9.48
CA LEU A 167 8.23 16.28 8.63
C LEU A 167 9.58 16.52 9.32
N PRO A 168 10.54 15.57 9.25
CA PRO A 168 11.88 15.74 9.81
C PRO A 168 12.76 16.61 8.90
N LEU A 169 12.24 17.75 8.49
CA LEU A 169 12.89 18.71 7.58
C LEU A 169 12.84 20.11 8.20
N SER A 170 13.86 20.93 7.92
CA SER A 170 13.90 22.32 8.36
C SER A 170 12.88 23.17 7.58
N ASP A 171 12.49 24.30 8.16
CA ASP A 171 11.70 25.32 7.48
C ASP A 171 12.42 25.77 6.22
N ASP A 172 11.66 26.12 5.19
CA ASP A 172 12.18 26.72 3.96
C ASP A 172 13.35 25.93 3.31
N SER A 173 13.31 24.60 3.37
CA SER A 173 14.40 23.74 2.90
C SER A 173 14.12 23.03 1.57
N VAL A 174 12.86 22.96 1.14
CA VAL A 174 12.40 22.16 0.00
C VAL A 174 12.05 23.07 -1.19
N ASP A 175 12.53 22.72 -2.39
CA ASP A 175 12.25 23.47 -3.62
C ASP A 175 10.99 23.02 -4.34
N LEU A 176 10.59 21.75 -4.19
CA LEU A 176 9.39 21.20 -4.82
C LEU A 176 8.87 20.03 -4.01
N ILE A 177 7.54 19.99 -3.80
CA ILE A 177 6.85 18.87 -3.22
C ILE A 177 5.92 18.26 -4.28
N ILE A 178 5.98 16.94 -4.48
CA ILE A 178 5.02 16.21 -5.32
C ILE A 178 4.51 15.03 -4.51
N THR A 179 3.19 14.95 -4.34
CA THR A 179 2.58 13.87 -3.55
C THR A 179 1.20 13.49 -4.06
N SER A 180 0.82 12.23 -3.82
CA SER A 180 -0.55 11.74 -3.97
C SER A 180 -0.97 11.15 -2.62
N PRO A 181 -1.57 11.95 -1.74
CA PRO A 181 -1.99 11.50 -0.41
C PRO A 181 -3.14 10.48 -0.51
N PRO A 182 -3.49 9.79 0.59
CA PRO A 182 -4.70 9.00 0.65
C PRO A 182 -5.93 9.82 0.25
N TYR A 183 -6.88 9.20 -0.47
CA TYR A 183 -8.09 9.89 -0.91
C TYR A 183 -9.17 9.84 0.18
N ALA A 184 -9.98 10.89 0.30
CA ALA A 184 -11.04 10.97 1.29
C ALA A 184 -12.00 9.77 1.20
N SER A 185 -12.14 8.99 2.27
CA SER A 185 -12.95 7.76 2.42
C SER A 185 -12.76 6.64 1.37
N ASN A 186 -11.93 6.85 0.37
CA ASN A 186 -11.53 5.85 -0.63
C ASN A 186 -10.03 5.52 -0.53
N ALA A 187 -9.40 5.87 0.59
CA ALA A 187 -8.01 5.54 0.84
C ALA A 187 -7.81 4.03 0.70
N ILE A 188 -6.85 3.64 -0.12
CA ILE A 188 -6.41 2.25 -0.19
C ILE A 188 -5.82 1.91 1.18
N ASP A 189 -6.43 0.94 1.83
CA ASP A 189 -5.89 0.43 3.08
C ASP A 189 -4.68 -0.45 2.77
N TYR A 190 -3.54 0.18 2.59
CA TYR A 190 -2.28 -0.48 2.26
C TYR A 190 -1.92 -1.57 3.27
N MET A 191 -2.24 -1.41 4.55
CA MET A 191 -1.96 -2.41 5.57
C MET A 191 -2.70 -3.73 5.31
N ARG A 192 -3.85 -3.70 4.62
CA ARG A 192 -4.55 -4.95 4.23
C ARG A 192 -3.68 -5.87 3.38
N ALA A 193 -2.86 -5.31 2.50
CA ALA A 193 -1.92 -6.05 1.67
C ALA A 193 -0.56 -6.21 2.36
N HIS A 194 -0.01 -5.12 2.89
CA HIS A 194 1.37 -5.12 3.40
C HIS A 194 1.57 -6.03 4.61
N LYS A 195 0.56 -6.24 5.46
CA LYS A 195 0.65 -7.20 6.57
C LYS A 195 1.03 -8.61 6.13
N PHE A 196 0.69 -9.01 4.88
CA PHE A 196 1.04 -10.31 4.33
C PHE A 196 2.54 -10.53 4.17
N SER A 197 3.32 -9.48 3.94
CA SER A 197 4.78 -9.57 3.91
C SER A 197 5.43 -9.17 5.25
N LEU A 198 4.85 -8.19 5.95
CA LEU A 198 5.43 -7.65 7.19
C LEU A 198 5.48 -8.68 8.32
N VAL A 199 4.50 -9.60 8.40
CA VAL A 199 4.53 -10.69 9.39
C VAL A 199 5.75 -11.60 9.21
N TRP A 200 6.22 -11.81 7.99
CA TRP A 200 7.43 -12.57 7.70
C TRP A 200 8.71 -11.84 8.10
N MET A 201 8.68 -10.51 8.13
CA MET A 201 9.75 -9.62 8.58
C MET A 201 9.74 -9.40 10.10
N GLY A 202 8.96 -10.18 10.85
CA GLY A 202 8.95 -10.16 12.31
C GLY A 202 8.00 -9.17 12.96
N PHE A 203 7.09 -8.53 12.20
CA PHE A 203 6.07 -7.65 12.78
C PHE A 203 4.84 -8.44 13.26
N PRO A 204 4.48 -8.40 14.56
CA PRO A 204 3.27 -9.05 15.06
C PRO A 204 2.00 -8.48 14.40
N ILE A 205 1.02 -9.35 14.14
CA ILE A 205 -0.22 -8.95 13.45
C ILE A 205 -1.03 -7.90 14.21
N ASP A 206 -0.99 -7.95 15.54
CA ASP A 206 -1.68 -6.99 16.42
C ASP A 206 -1.03 -5.60 16.34
N ASP A 207 0.30 -5.51 16.27
CA ASP A 207 1.04 -4.25 16.11
C ASP A 207 0.74 -3.61 14.75
N LEU A 208 0.64 -4.42 13.70
CA LEU A 208 0.24 -3.95 12.38
C LEU A 208 -1.20 -3.42 12.39
N GLY A 209 -2.08 -4.06 13.15
CA GLY A 209 -3.45 -3.60 13.39
C GLY A 209 -3.50 -2.24 14.11
N ALA A 210 -2.63 -2.03 15.09
CA ALA A 210 -2.51 -0.75 15.81
C ALA A 210 -1.95 0.35 14.88
N LYS A 211 -0.87 0.08 14.15
CA LYS A 211 -0.29 1.02 13.17
C LYS A 211 -1.27 1.46 12.09
N ARG A 212 -2.13 0.55 11.63
CA ARG A 212 -3.17 0.87 10.64
C ARG A 212 -4.11 1.99 11.09
N LYS A 213 -4.42 2.09 12.40
CA LYS A 213 -5.28 3.12 12.95
C LYS A 213 -4.66 4.52 12.92
N LEU A 214 -3.33 4.60 12.80
CA LEU A 214 -2.56 5.85 12.74
C LEU A 214 -2.39 6.39 11.33
N TYR A 215 -2.83 5.66 10.30
CA TYR A 215 -2.71 6.12 8.92
C TYR A 215 -3.68 7.27 8.63
N ILE A 216 -3.20 8.27 7.90
CA ILE A 216 -4.03 9.36 7.38
C ILE A 216 -5.19 8.77 6.56
N GLY A 217 -6.41 9.22 6.86
CA GLY A 217 -7.63 8.70 6.22
C GLY A 217 -8.11 7.34 6.76
N ALA A 218 -7.56 6.84 7.88
CA ALA A 218 -8.06 5.63 8.52
C ALA A 218 -9.50 5.84 9.05
N GLU A 219 -10.34 4.80 9.01
CA GLU A 219 -11.73 4.86 9.49
C GLU A 219 -11.86 4.88 11.02
N ALA A 220 -10.78 4.72 11.79
CA ALA A 220 -10.80 4.78 13.23
C ALA A 220 -11.09 6.22 13.71
N THR A 221 -12.04 6.40 14.62
CA THR A 221 -12.49 7.71 15.08
C THR A 221 -12.15 7.99 16.54
N THR A 222 -11.24 7.24 17.14
CA THR A 222 -10.80 7.43 18.52
C THR A 222 -9.57 8.34 18.58
N SER A 223 -9.55 9.29 19.50
CA SER A 223 -8.42 10.20 19.82
C SER A 223 -8.04 11.13 18.65
N ILE A 224 -9.02 11.81 18.04
CA ILE A 224 -8.79 12.74 16.94
C ILE A 224 -8.90 14.16 17.46
N GLU A 225 -7.91 14.98 17.16
CA GLU A 225 -8.03 16.44 17.20
C GLU A 225 -8.58 16.92 15.86
N PHE A 226 -9.73 17.60 15.92
CA PHE A 226 -10.36 18.20 14.76
C PHE A 226 -9.86 19.63 14.57
N GLU A 227 -9.37 19.92 13.37
CA GLU A 227 -9.00 21.27 12.96
C GLU A 227 -10.26 22.07 12.57
N LYS A 228 -10.24 23.38 12.80
CA LYS A 228 -11.31 24.26 12.29
C LYS A 228 -11.23 24.32 10.77
N MET A 229 -12.30 23.98 10.08
CA MET A 229 -12.34 24.02 8.61
C MET A 229 -12.69 25.43 8.09
N PRO A 230 -12.14 25.80 6.92
CA PRO A 230 -12.62 26.97 6.17
C PRO A 230 -14.07 26.77 5.72
N SER A 231 -14.75 27.87 5.34
CA SER A 231 -16.19 27.88 5.13
C SER A 231 -16.67 26.92 4.03
N PHE A 232 -15.97 26.81 2.90
CA PHE A 232 -16.33 25.90 1.83
C PHE A 232 -16.23 24.44 2.29
N THR A 233 -15.08 24.07 2.86
CA THR A 233 -14.85 22.70 3.38
C THR A 233 -15.86 22.34 4.46
N GLN A 234 -16.19 23.30 5.34
CA GLN A 234 -17.21 23.10 6.38
C GLN A 234 -18.58 22.83 5.78
N SER A 235 -19.00 23.57 4.73
CA SER A 235 -20.29 23.38 4.09
C SER A 235 -20.46 21.98 3.48
N VAL A 236 -19.40 21.42 2.87
CA VAL A 236 -19.40 20.05 2.36
C VAL A 236 -19.56 19.01 3.48
N LEU A 237 -18.89 19.24 4.62
CA LEU A 237 -19.03 18.38 5.81
C LEU A 237 -20.44 18.45 6.40
N ASP A 238 -21.03 19.65 6.47
CA ASP A 238 -22.38 19.86 7.00
C ASP A 238 -23.43 19.16 6.15
N GLU A 239 -23.31 19.21 4.82
CA GLU A 239 -24.18 18.46 3.88
C GLU A 239 -24.09 16.95 4.14
N LEU A 240 -22.88 16.40 4.25
CA LEU A 240 -22.69 14.98 4.56
C LEU A 240 -23.24 14.63 5.95
N THR A 241 -23.12 15.54 6.93
CA THR A 241 -23.59 15.32 8.31
C THR A 241 -25.10 15.12 8.35
N GLN A 242 -25.87 15.84 7.52
CA GLN A 242 -27.32 15.68 7.39
C GLN A 242 -27.71 14.29 6.87
N THR A 243 -26.86 13.69 6.02
CA THR A 243 -27.16 12.40 5.39
C THR A 243 -26.54 11.21 6.15
N ASP A 244 -25.29 11.32 6.58
CA ASP A 244 -24.56 10.25 7.31
C ASP A 244 -23.53 10.86 8.26
N ARG A 245 -23.95 11.13 9.51
CA ARG A 245 -23.11 11.71 10.57
C ARG A 245 -21.83 10.88 10.82
N LYS A 246 -21.91 9.54 10.75
CA LYS A 246 -20.73 8.69 11.01
C LYS A 246 -19.67 8.86 9.92
N LYS A 247 -20.10 8.90 8.67
CA LYS A 247 -19.19 9.12 7.54
C LYS A 247 -18.66 10.55 7.51
N SER A 248 -19.45 11.54 7.91
CA SER A 248 -19.00 12.92 8.05
C SER A 248 -17.83 13.03 9.05
N ILE A 249 -17.90 12.37 10.21
CA ILE A 249 -16.79 12.34 11.18
C ILE A 249 -15.52 11.75 10.58
N VAL A 250 -15.61 10.70 9.76
CA VAL A 250 -14.45 10.10 9.08
C VAL A 250 -13.83 11.06 8.06
N VAL A 251 -14.67 11.78 7.30
CA VAL A 251 -14.20 12.76 6.33
C VAL A 251 -13.62 14.00 7.03
N TYR A 252 -14.25 14.43 8.11
CA TYR A 252 -13.72 15.54 8.91
C TYR A 252 -12.34 15.22 9.48
N ARG A 253 -12.16 13.99 9.99
CA ARG A 253 -10.84 13.50 10.39
C ARG A 253 -9.83 13.62 9.25
N TYR A 254 -10.18 13.12 8.06
CA TYR A 254 -9.31 13.19 6.90
C TYR A 254 -8.89 14.64 6.58
N TYR A 255 -9.84 15.58 6.55
CA TYR A 255 -9.49 16.97 6.29
C TYR A 255 -8.68 17.60 7.42
N SER A 256 -8.88 17.20 8.67
CA SER A 256 -8.05 17.66 9.80
C SER A 256 -6.61 17.16 9.67
N GLU A 257 -6.42 15.87 9.34
CA GLU A 257 -5.12 15.28 9.08
C GLU A 257 -4.43 15.97 7.88
N MET A 258 -5.15 16.18 6.78
CA MET A 258 -4.64 16.89 5.61
C MET A 258 -4.33 18.37 5.87
N THR A 259 -5.06 19.01 6.80
CA THR A 259 -4.74 20.37 7.27
C THR A 259 -3.35 20.40 7.89
N ARG A 260 -3.02 19.46 8.77
CA ARG A 260 -1.69 19.36 9.38
C ARG A 260 -0.61 19.01 8.36
N VAL A 261 -0.91 18.13 7.40
CA VAL A 261 0.01 17.82 6.29
C VAL A 261 0.30 19.06 5.44
N LEU A 262 -0.73 19.81 5.02
CA LEU A 262 -0.56 21.01 4.23
C LEU A 262 0.20 22.11 5.01
N LYS A 263 0.01 22.20 6.35
CA LYS A 263 0.77 23.09 7.22
C LYS A 263 2.27 22.76 7.21
N GLU A 264 2.60 21.48 7.32
CA GLU A 264 3.99 21.01 7.23
C GLU A 264 4.59 21.25 5.83
N MET A 265 3.81 21.00 4.77
CA MET A 265 4.23 21.31 3.41
C MET A 265 4.53 22.80 3.25
N TYR A 266 3.68 23.68 3.81
CA TYR A 266 3.90 25.12 3.78
C TYR A 266 5.16 25.52 4.56
N ARG A 267 5.39 24.93 5.72
CA ARG A 267 6.56 25.20 6.57
C ARG A 267 7.86 24.85 5.86
N VAL A 268 7.96 23.64 5.30
CA VAL A 268 9.22 23.16 4.70
C VAL A 268 9.51 23.70 3.30
N LEU A 269 8.47 24.13 2.57
CA LEU A 269 8.60 24.68 1.22
C LEU A 269 9.21 26.08 1.28
N LYS A 270 10.23 26.34 0.47
CA LYS A 270 10.83 27.67 0.34
C LYS A 270 9.83 28.69 -0.22
N PRO A 271 9.92 29.97 0.16
CA PRO A 271 9.20 31.05 -0.52
C PRO A 271 9.46 31.04 -2.05
N GLY A 272 8.47 31.39 -2.84
CA GLY A 272 8.55 31.37 -4.31
C GLY A 272 8.54 29.95 -4.91
N LYS A 273 8.24 28.92 -4.15
CA LYS A 273 8.23 27.50 -4.61
C LYS A 273 6.83 26.89 -4.56
N ALA A 274 6.70 25.70 -5.14
CA ALA A 274 5.41 25.07 -5.33
C ALA A 274 5.34 23.64 -4.77
N ALA A 275 4.14 23.27 -4.36
CA ALA A 275 3.77 21.89 -4.08
C ALA A 275 2.66 21.43 -5.04
N VAL A 276 2.72 20.19 -5.48
CA VAL A 276 1.73 19.56 -6.36
C VAL A 276 1.11 18.37 -5.64
N VAL A 277 -0.20 18.42 -5.46
CA VAL A 277 -0.98 17.36 -4.79
C VAL A 277 -1.95 16.74 -5.78
N VAL A 278 -1.87 15.43 -5.96
CA VAL A 278 -2.75 14.67 -6.85
C VAL A 278 -3.76 13.89 -6.01
N VAL A 279 -5.06 14.14 -6.23
CA VAL A 279 -6.14 13.46 -5.52
C VAL A 279 -7.23 12.99 -6.47
N GLY A 280 -7.88 11.88 -6.10
CA GLY A 280 -9.11 11.45 -6.76
C GLY A 280 -10.33 12.07 -6.11
N ASN A 281 -11.43 12.10 -6.85
CA ASN A 281 -12.73 12.48 -6.31
C ASN A 281 -13.30 11.37 -5.41
N SER A 282 -14.10 11.75 -4.45
CA SER A 282 -14.81 10.85 -3.53
C SER A 282 -16.29 11.19 -3.50
N VAL A 283 -17.14 10.22 -3.83
CA VAL A 283 -18.60 10.33 -3.68
C VAL A 283 -19.05 9.45 -2.51
N ILE A 284 -19.69 10.03 -1.51
CA ILE A 284 -20.16 9.35 -0.30
C ILE A 284 -21.65 9.58 -0.17
N ARG A 285 -22.43 8.50 -0.14
CA ARG A 285 -23.90 8.58 -0.07
C ARG A 285 -24.53 9.43 -1.18
N GLY A 286 -23.92 9.48 -2.37
CA GLY A 286 -24.37 10.29 -3.49
C GLY A 286 -23.90 11.75 -3.46
N ILE A 287 -23.20 12.16 -2.38
CA ILE A 287 -22.68 13.53 -2.21
C ILE A 287 -21.21 13.54 -2.68
N ASP A 288 -20.88 14.48 -3.57
CA ASP A 288 -19.49 14.72 -3.96
C ASP A 288 -18.75 15.42 -2.83
N MET A 289 -17.64 14.83 -2.39
CA MET A 289 -16.82 15.40 -1.30
C MET A 289 -15.95 16.55 -1.77
N GLU A 290 -15.97 16.89 -3.06
CA GLU A 290 -15.24 18.04 -3.59
C GLU A 290 -13.78 18.08 -3.10
N THR A 291 -13.14 16.91 -2.99
CA THR A 291 -11.84 16.73 -2.29
C THR A 291 -10.80 17.72 -2.78
N GLN A 292 -10.74 17.98 -4.09
CA GLN A 292 -9.81 18.91 -4.69
C GLN A 292 -10.08 20.38 -4.28
N ASN A 293 -11.35 20.74 -4.16
CA ASN A 293 -11.75 22.10 -3.80
C ASN A 293 -11.61 22.33 -2.28
N CYS A 294 -11.92 21.32 -1.47
CA CYS A 294 -11.72 21.36 -0.01
C CYS A 294 -10.23 21.49 0.33
N LEU A 295 -9.33 20.70 -0.29
CA LEU A 295 -7.89 20.82 -0.06
C LEU A 295 -7.35 22.18 -0.54
N ALA A 296 -7.85 22.70 -1.67
CA ALA A 296 -7.50 24.03 -2.14
C ALA A 296 -7.96 25.15 -1.18
N ASP A 297 -9.17 25.02 -0.63
CA ASP A 297 -9.73 25.92 0.37
C ASP A 297 -8.88 25.94 1.66
N ILE A 298 -8.54 24.77 2.17
CA ILE A 298 -7.66 24.58 3.32
C ILE A 298 -6.28 25.23 3.05
N GLY A 299 -5.69 24.95 1.87
CA GLY A 299 -4.39 25.51 1.52
C GLY A 299 -4.41 27.03 1.40
N ARG A 300 -5.44 27.63 0.80
CA ARG A 300 -5.60 29.10 0.74
C ARG A 300 -5.71 29.71 2.13
N ASN A 301 -6.43 29.07 3.03
CA ASN A 301 -6.56 29.54 4.42
C ASN A 301 -5.22 29.54 5.19
N MET A 302 -4.23 28.80 4.71
CA MET A 302 -2.86 28.76 5.28
C MET A 302 -1.90 29.75 4.63
N GLY A 303 -2.29 30.40 3.55
CA GLY A 303 -1.43 31.34 2.81
C GLY A 303 -0.90 30.80 1.48
N PHE A 304 -1.25 29.59 1.05
CA PHE A 304 -0.95 29.17 -0.31
C PHE A 304 -1.79 29.94 -1.34
N VAL A 305 -1.19 30.27 -2.46
CA VAL A 305 -1.92 30.63 -3.68
C VAL A 305 -2.19 29.35 -4.47
N VAL A 306 -3.44 29.14 -4.87
CA VAL A 306 -3.86 27.99 -5.69
C VAL A 306 -4.33 28.52 -7.04
N PRO A 307 -3.43 28.68 -8.02
CA PRO A 307 -3.74 29.33 -9.28
C PRO A 307 -4.61 28.46 -10.19
N LYS A 308 -4.44 27.14 -10.13
CA LYS A 308 -5.16 26.19 -11.00
C LYS A 308 -5.26 24.81 -10.37
N ILE A 309 -6.38 24.15 -10.64
CA ILE A 309 -6.58 22.72 -10.45
C ILE A 309 -6.69 22.08 -11.84
N GLY A 310 -5.71 21.26 -12.19
CA GLY A 310 -5.72 20.48 -13.43
C GLY A 310 -6.59 19.24 -13.29
N ILE A 311 -7.18 18.79 -14.39
CA ILE A 311 -7.98 17.56 -14.43
C ILE A 311 -7.26 16.55 -15.33
N ARG A 312 -7.05 15.34 -14.82
CA ARG A 312 -6.54 14.21 -15.57
C ARG A 312 -7.61 13.15 -15.72
N ASN A 313 -8.03 12.86 -16.95
CA ASN A 313 -8.93 11.76 -17.22
C ASN A 313 -8.15 10.43 -17.12
N LEU A 314 -8.71 9.46 -16.41
CA LEU A 314 -8.11 8.12 -16.26
C LEU A 314 -8.67 7.21 -17.35
N ASP A 315 -7.77 6.64 -18.16
CA ASP A 315 -8.12 5.59 -19.09
C ASP A 315 -8.71 4.38 -18.37
N ARG A 316 -9.70 3.73 -18.98
CA ARG A 316 -10.36 2.55 -18.42
C ARG A 316 -9.40 1.47 -17.97
N ASN A 317 -8.29 1.26 -18.69
CA ASN A 317 -7.28 0.24 -18.41
C ASN A 317 -6.32 0.61 -17.25
N LYS A 318 -6.28 1.87 -16.84
CA LYS A 318 -5.45 2.36 -15.72
C LYS A 318 -6.21 2.41 -14.40
N ARG A 319 -7.53 2.14 -14.43
CA ARG A 319 -8.33 2.06 -13.21
C ARG A 319 -8.02 0.74 -12.51
N MET A 320 -7.77 0.82 -11.22
CA MET A 320 -7.53 -0.34 -10.38
C MET A 320 -8.85 -1.08 -10.02
N LEU A 321 -9.83 -1.08 -10.89
CA LEU A 321 -11.13 -1.70 -10.69
C LEU A 321 -11.24 -2.96 -11.54
N PRO A 322 -11.90 -4.03 -11.03
CA PRO A 322 -12.16 -5.21 -11.84
C PRO A 322 -13.04 -4.84 -13.03
N ALA A 323 -12.49 -4.86 -14.24
CA ALA A 323 -13.20 -4.67 -15.47
C ALA A 323 -13.67 -6.03 -16.00
N GLY A 324 -14.85 -6.49 -15.58
CA GLY A 324 -15.52 -7.63 -16.19
C GLY A 324 -16.43 -7.17 -17.34
N SER A 325 -16.62 -8.01 -18.34
CA SER A 325 -17.50 -7.76 -19.49
C SER A 325 -19.01 -7.64 -19.10
N LYS A 326 -19.37 -7.96 -17.87
CA LYS A 326 -20.74 -7.95 -17.32
C LYS A 326 -20.94 -6.94 -16.18
N VAL A 327 -20.17 -5.86 -16.15
CA VAL A 327 -20.31 -4.89 -15.05
C VAL A 327 -21.43 -3.92 -15.37
N ASP A 328 -22.41 -3.84 -14.48
CA ASP A 328 -23.49 -2.84 -14.54
C ASP A 328 -22.90 -1.43 -14.56
N LYS A 329 -23.19 -0.68 -15.64
CA LYS A 329 -22.70 0.69 -15.84
C LYS A 329 -23.15 1.66 -14.73
N ASN A 330 -24.24 1.33 -14.03
CA ASN A 330 -24.81 2.09 -12.93
C ASN A 330 -24.26 1.66 -11.55
N SER A 331 -23.40 0.66 -11.49
CA SER A 331 -22.83 0.23 -10.22
C SER A 331 -21.96 1.34 -9.62
N GLN A 332 -22.01 1.52 -8.30
CA GLN A 332 -21.17 2.48 -7.57
C GLN A 332 -19.67 2.27 -7.86
N ILE A 333 -19.26 1.06 -8.24
CA ILE A 333 -17.90 0.73 -8.62
C ILE A 333 -17.54 1.35 -9.97
N GLN A 334 -18.45 1.40 -10.94
CA GLN A 334 -18.21 2.01 -12.24
C GLN A 334 -18.23 3.55 -12.19
N GLN A 335 -18.92 4.13 -11.22
CA GLN A 335 -18.97 5.58 -11.00
C GLN A 335 -17.73 6.11 -10.26
N ARG A 336 -16.89 5.21 -9.70
CA ARG A 336 -15.70 5.60 -8.97
C ARG A 336 -14.57 6.00 -9.91
N MET A 337 -13.96 7.15 -9.58
CA MET A 337 -12.71 7.67 -10.13
C MET A 337 -12.55 7.59 -11.67
N HIS A 338 -13.20 8.50 -12.36
CA HIS A 338 -12.94 8.75 -13.78
C HIS A 338 -11.87 9.83 -14.00
N GLN A 339 -11.60 10.61 -12.98
CA GLN A 339 -10.73 11.77 -13.01
C GLN A 339 -9.86 11.82 -11.77
N GLU A 340 -8.68 12.33 -11.94
CA GLU A 340 -7.81 12.81 -10.88
C GLU A 340 -7.58 14.29 -11.05
N PHE A 341 -7.41 14.96 -9.93
CA PHE A 341 -7.20 16.39 -9.84
C PHE A 341 -5.77 16.67 -9.42
N VAL A 342 -5.13 17.59 -10.11
CA VAL A 342 -3.75 18.03 -9.84
C VAL A 342 -3.82 19.44 -9.30
N ILE A 343 -3.63 19.59 -7.99
CA ILE A 343 -3.73 20.86 -7.30
C ILE A 343 -2.33 21.45 -7.18
N GLY A 344 -2.13 22.63 -7.74
CA GLY A 344 -0.90 23.40 -7.55
C GLY A 344 -1.04 24.35 -6.35
N PHE A 345 -0.13 24.21 -5.37
CA PHE A 345 -0.01 25.08 -4.22
C PHE A 345 1.29 25.90 -4.36
N TYR A 346 1.19 27.20 -4.41
CA TYR A 346 2.34 28.10 -4.51
C TYR A 346 2.50 28.85 -3.19
N LYS A 347 3.70 28.77 -2.60
CA LYS A 347 4.06 29.60 -1.44
C LYS A 347 4.56 30.95 -1.93
N PRO A 348 3.88 32.08 -1.61
CA PRO A 348 4.35 33.39 -1.98
C PRO A 348 5.76 33.72 -1.44
N GLU A 349 6.40 34.72 -2.05
CA GLU A 349 7.67 35.25 -1.57
C GLU A 349 7.54 35.95 -0.21
#